data_61b341a357016aaf659aaa31e0076101
#
_entry.id   61b341a357016aaf659aaa31e0076101
#
_cell.length_a   1.000
_cell.length_b   1.000
_cell.length_c   1.000
_cell.angle_alpha   90.00
_cell.angle_beta   90.00
_cell.angle_gamma   90.00
#
_symmetry.space_group_name_H-M   'P 1'
#
loop_
_entity.id
_entity.type
_entity.pdbx_description
1 polymer ?
#
loop_
_entity_poly.entity_id
_entity_poly.type
_entity_poly.pdbx_seq_one_letter_code
_entity_poly.pdbx_strand_id
1 'polypeptide(L)'
;LPFDKEKKLCPWRIVDRMKGTELEGLHYAQLMPWVKPCEKVDDQAPAFVLDYAAAHADKVFASEDGRDKFVEMESEAFRVILGDYVTTDDGTGIVHIAPTFGADDAKVAKDANIPALYLINKKGETRPMVDLQGKFYAIEDLDNNFLNICVDKVLYAHHAGDYVKNAYDPKFNADGVWDKAASDKAEDLNVVLCM
;
A
#
# COMPACT_ATOMS: atom_id res chain seq x y z
N LEU A 1 27.79 -15.98 -4.04
CA LEU A 1 28.27 -16.86 -2.96
C LEU A 1 27.07 -17.16 -2.04
N PRO A 2 26.85 -18.39 -1.58
CA PRO A 2 25.79 -18.72 -0.66
C PRO A 2 26.00 -18.06 0.71
N PHE A 3 24.89 -17.79 1.40
CA PHE A 3 24.93 -17.27 2.76
C PHE A 3 25.61 -18.27 3.72
N ASP A 4 26.64 -17.83 4.42
CA ASP A 4 27.35 -18.64 5.42
C ASP A 4 26.73 -18.39 6.81
N LYS A 5 25.86 -19.31 7.25
CA LYS A 5 25.17 -19.23 8.54
C LYS A 5 26.12 -19.25 9.75
N GLU A 6 27.25 -19.95 9.66
CA GLU A 6 28.21 -20.08 10.76
C GLU A 6 29.00 -18.77 10.96
N LYS A 7 29.41 -18.17 9.88
CA LYS A 7 30.15 -16.90 9.90
C LYS A 7 29.27 -15.67 9.91
N LYS A 8 27.94 -15.83 9.78
CA LYS A 8 26.96 -14.71 9.60
C LYS A 8 27.36 -13.74 8.46
N LEU A 9 28.04 -14.27 7.44
CA LEU A 9 28.51 -13.50 6.29
C LEU A 9 27.49 -13.60 5.17
N CYS A 10 26.90 -12.47 4.81
CA CYS A 10 26.14 -12.35 3.59
C CYS A 10 27.11 -12.00 2.45
N PRO A 11 27.26 -12.85 1.41
CA PRO A 11 28.16 -12.57 0.31
C PRO A 11 27.57 -11.47 -0.57
N TRP A 12 28.01 -10.26 -0.36
CA TRP A 12 27.64 -9.08 -1.14
C TRP A 12 28.89 -8.32 -1.58
N ARG A 13 28.75 -7.56 -2.62
CA ARG A 13 29.74 -6.56 -3.02
C ARG A 13 29.06 -5.21 -3.20
N ILE A 14 29.73 -4.16 -2.82
CA ILE A 14 29.27 -2.80 -3.12
C ILE A 14 29.45 -2.61 -4.63
N VAL A 15 28.36 -2.37 -5.34
CA VAL A 15 28.37 -2.07 -6.78
C VAL A 15 28.39 -0.56 -7.03
N ASP A 16 27.81 0.21 -6.10
CA ASP A 16 27.79 1.67 -6.17
C ASP A 16 27.55 2.28 -4.79
N ARG A 17 27.75 3.59 -4.68
CA ARG A 17 27.45 4.41 -3.51
C ARG A 17 26.82 5.71 -3.97
N MET A 18 25.67 6.07 -3.38
CA MET A 18 24.97 7.30 -3.70
C MET A 18 24.40 7.92 -2.41
N LYS A 19 24.10 9.20 -2.46
CA LYS A 19 23.38 9.89 -1.39
C LYS A 19 21.87 9.66 -1.54
N GLY A 20 21.13 9.67 -0.43
CA GLY A 20 19.66 9.58 -0.48
C GLY A 20 19.01 10.63 -1.37
N THR A 21 19.58 11.83 -1.44
CA THR A 21 19.12 12.93 -2.31
C THR A 21 19.20 12.61 -3.81
N GLU A 22 20.03 11.66 -4.21
CA GLU A 22 20.15 11.23 -5.61
C GLU A 22 19.06 10.22 -5.99
N LEU A 23 18.32 9.70 -5.00
CA LEU A 23 17.20 8.80 -5.20
C LEU A 23 15.86 9.54 -5.27
N GLU A 24 15.80 10.83 -4.90
CA GLU A 24 14.57 11.61 -4.89
C GLU A 24 13.88 11.58 -6.26
N GLY A 25 12.59 11.35 -6.25
CA GLY A 25 11.75 11.30 -7.46
C GLY A 25 11.86 10.00 -8.26
N LEU A 26 12.71 9.05 -7.89
CA LEU A 26 12.71 7.74 -8.55
C LEU A 26 11.39 7.02 -8.29
N HIS A 27 10.79 6.51 -9.35
CA HIS A 27 9.60 5.66 -9.26
C HIS A 27 9.98 4.19 -9.17
N TYR A 28 9.17 3.43 -8.45
CA TYR A 28 9.32 1.98 -8.34
C TYR A 28 7.99 1.28 -8.59
N ALA A 29 8.06 0.00 -8.98
CA ALA A 29 6.85 -0.80 -9.19
C ALA A 29 6.17 -1.07 -7.83
N GLN A 30 4.86 -0.91 -7.80
CA GLN A 30 4.06 -1.27 -6.63
C GLN A 30 4.24 -2.75 -6.30
N LEU A 31 4.48 -3.08 -5.03
CA LEU A 31 4.72 -4.46 -4.59
C LEU A 31 3.48 -5.35 -4.74
N MET A 32 2.30 -4.80 -4.48
CA MET A 32 1.00 -5.46 -4.69
C MET A 32 0.15 -4.63 -5.65
N PRO A 33 0.32 -4.79 -6.97
CA PRO A 33 -0.33 -3.93 -7.96
C PRO A 33 -1.80 -4.30 -8.19
N TRP A 34 -2.51 -4.64 -7.12
CA TRP A 34 -3.91 -5.07 -7.19
C TRP A 34 -4.87 -3.90 -7.23
N VAL A 35 -4.46 -2.79 -6.62
CA VAL A 35 -5.29 -1.60 -6.46
C VAL A 35 -4.45 -0.36 -6.77
N LYS A 36 -4.95 0.50 -7.63
CA LYS A 36 -4.34 1.79 -7.92
C LYS A 36 -4.79 2.82 -6.89
N PRO A 37 -3.90 3.72 -6.46
CA PRO A 37 -4.27 4.86 -5.62
C PRO A 37 -5.32 5.72 -6.28
N CYS A 38 -6.30 6.15 -5.50
CA CYS A 38 -7.29 7.13 -5.92
C CYS A 38 -7.65 8.06 -4.77
N GLU A 39 -7.98 9.30 -5.11
CA GLU A 39 -8.37 10.31 -4.12
C GLU A 39 -9.78 10.82 -4.43
N LYS A 40 -10.50 11.22 -3.39
CA LYS A 40 -11.82 11.83 -3.53
C LYS A 40 -11.67 13.26 -4.05
N VAL A 41 -12.52 13.64 -5.00
CA VAL A 41 -12.56 14.98 -5.61
C VAL A 41 -13.79 15.71 -5.09
N ASP A 42 -13.59 16.47 -4.01
CA ASP A 42 -14.62 17.30 -3.40
C ASP A 42 -14.03 18.64 -2.89
N ASP A 43 -14.82 19.45 -2.23
CA ASP A 43 -14.42 20.77 -1.70
C ASP A 43 -13.44 20.70 -0.51
N GLN A 44 -13.22 19.51 0.06
CA GLN A 44 -12.25 19.24 1.11
C GLN A 44 -10.94 18.60 0.57
N ALA A 45 -10.92 18.25 -0.72
CA ALA A 45 -9.74 17.63 -1.34
C ALA A 45 -8.54 18.56 -1.29
N PRO A 46 -7.33 18.02 -1.03
CA PRO A 46 -6.10 18.82 -1.12
C PRO A 46 -5.91 19.45 -2.51
N ALA A 47 -5.27 20.61 -2.56
CA ALA A 47 -5.09 21.35 -3.81
C ALA A 47 -4.42 20.49 -4.91
N PHE A 48 -3.41 19.70 -4.57
CA PHE A 48 -2.74 18.82 -5.53
C PHE A 48 -3.67 17.78 -6.17
N VAL A 49 -4.70 17.30 -5.44
CA VAL A 49 -5.70 16.37 -5.97
C VAL A 49 -6.62 17.09 -6.96
N LEU A 50 -7.07 18.31 -6.61
CA LEU A 50 -7.92 19.12 -7.48
C LEU A 50 -7.21 19.51 -8.77
N ASP A 51 -5.95 19.95 -8.67
CA ASP A 51 -5.11 20.32 -9.82
C ASP A 51 -4.86 19.10 -10.72
N TYR A 52 -4.57 17.93 -10.11
CA TYR A 52 -4.37 16.69 -10.86
C TYR A 52 -5.65 16.26 -11.57
N ALA A 53 -6.80 16.27 -10.88
CA ALA A 53 -8.09 15.92 -11.48
C ALA A 53 -8.48 16.85 -12.63
N ALA A 54 -8.16 18.15 -12.53
CA ALA A 54 -8.40 19.12 -13.60
C ALA A 54 -7.52 18.86 -14.82
N ALA A 55 -6.27 18.45 -14.60
CA ALA A 55 -5.32 18.13 -15.67
C ALA A 55 -5.57 16.76 -16.33
N HIS A 56 -6.21 15.82 -15.62
CA HIS A 56 -6.42 14.44 -16.04
C HIS A 56 -7.90 14.05 -15.94
N ALA A 57 -8.77 14.77 -16.65
CA ALA A 57 -10.21 14.56 -16.62
C ALA A 57 -10.63 13.14 -17.07
N ASP A 58 -9.81 12.48 -17.88
CA ASP A 58 -9.97 11.10 -18.33
C ASP A 58 -9.77 10.06 -17.22
N LYS A 59 -9.08 10.43 -16.14
CA LYS A 59 -8.87 9.59 -14.95
C LYS A 59 -9.90 9.84 -13.83
N VAL A 60 -10.79 10.80 -14.01
CA VAL A 60 -11.86 11.09 -13.06
C VAL A 60 -13.03 10.16 -13.29
N PHE A 61 -13.55 9.56 -12.21
CA PHE A 61 -14.72 8.70 -12.27
C PHE A 61 -15.69 9.00 -11.11
N ALA A 62 -16.95 8.64 -11.30
CA ALA A 62 -17.97 8.73 -10.26
C ALA A 62 -18.12 7.42 -9.49
N SER A 63 -18.55 7.48 -8.22
CA SER A 63 -19.05 6.31 -7.51
C SER A 63 -20.24 5.68 -8.26
N GLU A 64 -20.52 4.41 -7.99
CA GLU A 64 -21.62 3.66 -8.62
C GLU A 64 -22.98 4.38 -8.48
N ASP A 65 -23.21 5.02 -7.35
CA ASP A 65 -24.43 5.80 -7.08
C ASP A 65 -24.39 7.25 -7.63
N GLY A 66 -23.27 7.65 -8.22
CA GLY A 66 -23.06 8.96 -8.84
C GLY A 66 -22.92 10.14 -7.89
N ARG A 67 -22.86 9.92 -6.57
CA ARG A 67 -22.81 11.02 -5.57
C ARG A 67 -21.42 11.58 -5.37
N ASP A 68 -20.41 10.74 -5.43
CA ASP A 68 -19.02 11.09 -5.18
C ASP A 68 -18.18 10.98 -6.46
N LYS A 69 -17.13 11.77 -6.52
CA LYS A 69 -16.14 11.72 -7.60
C LYS A 69 -14.78 11.37 -7.05
N PHE A 70 -14.02 10.64 -7.83
CA PHE A 70 -12.66 10.20 -7.51
C PHE A 70 -11.76 10.40 -8.72
N VAL A 71 -10.44 10.47 -8.49
CA VAL A 71 -9.44 10.51 -9.55
C VAL A 71 -8.38 9.44 -9.29
N GLU A 72 -8.05 8.63 -10.31
CA GLU A 72 -6.95 7.66 -10.26
C GLU A 72 -5.62 8.41 -10.33
N MET A 73 -4.68 8.11 -9.41
CA MET A 73 -3.44 8.86 -9.21
C MET A 73 -2.19 7.95 -9.12
N GLU A 74 -2.18 6.80 -9.79
CA GLU A 74 -1.05 5.86 -9.75
C GLU A 74 0.29 6.53 -10.13
N SER A 75 0.28 7.47 -11.09
CA SER A 75 1.48 8.18 -11.54
C SER A 75 2.12 9.07 -10.46
N GLU A 76 1.36 9.47 -9.44
CA GLU A 76 1.84 10.32 -8.34
C GLU A 76 2.31 9.53 -7.12
N ALA A 77 2.03 8.23 -7.10
CA ALA A 77 2.41 7.31 -6.03
C ALA A 77 3.75 6.60 -6.34
N PHE A 78 4.16 5.72 -5.43
CA PHE A 78 5.29 4.79 -5.58
C PHE A 78 6.58 5.45 -6.03
N ARG A 79 6.89 6.60 -5.44
CA ARG A 79 8.12 7.35 -5.68
C ARG A 79 8.90 7.59 -4.39
N VAL A 80 10.19 7.76 -4.53
CA VAL A 80 11.10 8.09 -3.41
C VAL A 80 10.95 9.58 -3.08
N ILE A 81 10.77 9.87 -1.80
CA ILE A 81 10.77 11.22 -1.24
C ILE A 81 11.87 11.34 -0.18
N LEU A 82 12.31 12.55 0.11
CA LEU A 82 13.28 12.80 1.16
C LEU A 82 12.62 12.88 2.54
N GLY A 83 13.28 12.35 3.56
CA GLY A 83 12.85 12.43 4.94
C GLY A 83 14.04 12.71 5.85
N ASP A 84 14.02 13.83 6.55
CA ASP A 84 15.07 14.27 7.49
C ASP A 84 15.12 13.43 8.78
N TYR A 85 14.06 12.64 9.03
CA TYR A 85 13.95 11.68 10.14
C TYR A 85 14.58 10.31 9.80
N VAL A 86 15.00 10.08 8.56
CA VAL A 86 15.59 8.80 8.14
C VAL A 86 17.09 8.82 8.40
N THR A 87 17.59 7.81 9.14
CA THR A 87 19.01 7.66 9.47
C THR A 87 19.57 6.36 8.95
N THR A 88 20.91 6.28 8.91
CA THR A 88 21.64 5.04 8.60
C THR A 88 22.24 4.40 9.87
N ASP A 89 22.01 4.98 11.04
CA ASP A 89 22.54 4.50 12.31
C ASP A 89 21.80 3.23 12.76
N ASP A 90 20.52 3.16 12.41
CA ASP A 90 19.68 1.99 12.65
C ASP A 90 18.86 1.69 11.38
N GLY A 91 19.24 0.65 10.66
CA GLY A 91 18.57 0.23 9.43
C GLY A 91 19.31 0.56 8.13
N THR A 92 18.55 0.71 7.05
CA THR A 92 19.07 0.82 5.68
C THR A 92 19.19 2.25 5.16
N GLY A 93 18.63 3.22 5.88
CA GLY A 93 18.46 4.60 5.36
C GLY A 93 17.28 4.73 4.37
N ILE A 94 16.46 3.69 4.23
CA ILE A 94 15.24 3.70 3.43
C ILE A 94 14.08 3.22 4.32
N VAL A 95 13.00 4.01 4.37
CA VAL A 95 11.81 3.73 5.15
C VAL A 95 10.60 3.65 4.22
N HIS A 96 9.78 2.62 4.40
CA HIS A 96 8.50 2.51 3.71
C HIS A 96 7.46 3.41 4.39
N ILE A 97 6.68 4.14 3.60
CA ILE A 97 5.59 5.01 4.04
C ILE A 97 4.25 4.39 3.65
N ALA A 98 3.37 4.21 4.64
CA ALA A 98 2.02 3.65 4.47
C ALA A 98 0.95 4.66 4.95
N PRO A 99 0.52 5.61 4.11
CA PRO A 99 -0.32 6.74 4.51
C PRO A 99 -1.65 6.37 5.18
N THR A 100 -2.21 5.21 4.86
CA THR A 100 -3.48 4.72 5.42
C THR A 100 -3.35 3.99 6.76
N PHE A 101 -2.12 3.71 7.23
CA PHE A 101 -1.87 2.90 8.43
C PHE A 101 -1.06 3.59 9.52
N GLY A 102 -0.52 4.78 9.27
CA GLY A 102 0.26 5.54 10.24
C GLY A 102 -0.07 7.04 10.19
N ALA A 103 -0.26 7.67 11.36
CA ALA A 103 -0.54 9.11 11.42
C ALA A 103 0.65 9.96 10.94
N ASP A 104 1.87 9.55 11.28
CA ASP A 104 3.09 10.22 10.83
C ASP A 104 3.31 9.99 9.34
N ASP A 105 3.07 8.77 8.85
CA ASP A 105 3.14 8.43 7.43
C ASP A 105 2.12 9.23 6.62
N ALA A 106 0.88 9.36 7.12
CA ALA A 106 -0.15 10.16 6.48
C ALA A 106 0.24 11.64 6.35
N LYS A 107 0.89 12.20 7.39
CA LYS A 107 1.38 13.56 7.36
C LYS A 107 2.50 13.73 6.35
N VAL A 108 3.50 12.86 6.37
CA VAL A 108 4.64 12.88 5.42
C VAL A 108 4.15 12.75 3.97
N ALA A 109 3.23 11.83 3.70
CA ALA A 109 2.64 11.64 2.39
C ALA A 109 1.89 12.89 1.91
N LYS A 110 1.08 13.50 2.80
CA LYS A 110 0.36 14.73 2.49
C LYS A 110 1.30 15.90 2.18
N ASP A 111 2.35 16.09 2.97
CA ASP A 111 3.33 17.15 2.79
C ASP A 111 4.12 16.95 1.47
N ALA A 112 4.28 15.71 1.01
CA ALA A 112 4.94 15.35 -0.24
C ALA A 112 3.98 15.19 -1.43
N ASN A 113 2.66 15.45 -1.27
CA ASN A 113 1.64 15.24 -2.30
C ASN A 113 1.59 13.80 -2.83
N ILE A 114 1.74 12.82 -1.94
CA ILE A 114 1.60 11.40 -2.27
C ILE A 114 0.16 10.97 -2.01
N PRO A 115 -0.58 10.45 -3.01
CA PRO A 115 -1.92 9.93 -2.80
C PRO A 115 -1.91 8.68 -1.92
N ALA A 116 -2.95 8.52 -1.12
CA ALA A 116 -3.11 7.34 -0.29
C ALA A 116 -3.74 6.17 -1.07
N LEU A 117 -3.45 4.95 -0.63
CA LEU A 117 -4.04 3.74 -1.20
C LEU A 117 -5.32 3.39 -0.43
N TYR A 118 -6.47 3.70 -1.00
CA TYR A 118 -7.79 3.41 -0.45
C TYR A 118 -8.57 2.44 -1.34
N LEU A 119 -9.50 1.72 -0.71
CA LEU A 119 -10.63 1.09 -1.39
C LEU A 119 -11.86 2.00 -1.31
N ILE A 120 -12.76 1.86 -2.27
CA ILE A 120 -14.07 2.54 -2.25
C ILE A 120 -15.14 1.47 -2.11
N ASN A 121 -15.95 1.57 -1.05
CA ASN A 121 -17.06 0.65 -0.83
C ASN A 121 -18.31 1.07 -1.63
N LYS A 122 -19.33 0.23 -1.65
CA LYS A 122 -20.62 0.49 -2.34
C LYS A 122 -21.38 1.73 -1.88
N LYS A 123 -20.97 2.33 -0.76
CA LYS A 123 -21.55 3.59 -0.26
C LYS A 123 -20.77 4.82 -0.73
N GLY A 124 -19.72 4.66 -1.54
CA GLY A 124 -18.83 5.74 -1.95
C GLY A 124 -17.85 6.19 -0.84
N GLU A 125 -17.71 5.40 0.23
CA GLU A 125 -16.80 5.73 1.32
C GLU A 125 -15.41 5.13 1.06
N THR A 126 -14.36 5.92 1.32
CA THR A 126 -12.98 5.43 1.30
C THR A 126 -12.68 4.56 2.51
N ARG A 127 -11.94 3.48 2.30
CA ARG A 127 -11.55 2.51 3.33
C ARG A 127 -10.07 2.13 3.15
N PRO A 128 -9.34 1.81 4.23
CA PRO A 128 -8.06 1.13 4.11
C PRO A 128 -8.21 -0.18 3.34
N MET A 129 -7.10 -0.78 2.89
CA MET A 129 -7.10 -2.07 2.18
C MET A 129 -7.67 -3.22 3.01
N VAL A 130 -7.59 -3.13 4.33
CA VAL A 130 -8.07 -4.15 5.27
C VAL A 130 -9.05 -3.56 6.27
N ASP A 131 -9.93 -4.40 6.79
CA ASP A 131 -10.87 -4.07 7.85
C ASP A 131 -10.20 -4.05 9.24
N LEU A 132 -11.00 -3.82 10.29
CA LEU A 132 -10.52 -3.78 11.69
C LEU A 132 -10.02 -5.14 12.21
N GLN A 133 -10.35 -6.24 11.55
CA GLN A 133 -9.83 -7.56 11.84
C GLN A 133 -8.55 -7.87 11.06
N GLY A 134 -8.12 -7.00 10.16
CA GLY A 134 -6.97 -7.22 9.29
C GLY A 134 -7.28 -8.13 8.09
N LYS A 135 -8.54 -8.18 7.63
CA LYS A 135 -8.97 -8.90 6.43
C LYS A 135 -9.07 -7.95 5.25
N PHE A 136 -8.61 -8.39 4.08
CA PHE A 136 -8.93 -7.69 2.84
C PHE A 136 -10.44 -7.71 2.58
N TYR A 137 -11.00 -6.58 2.14
CA TYR A 137 -12.42 -6.50 1.80
C TYR A 137 -12.78 -7.48 0.68
N ALA A 138 -13.97 -8.05 0.75
CA ALA A 138 -14.50 -8.86 -0.33
C ALA A 138 -14.81 -7.99 -1.56
N ILE A 139 -14.66 -8.56 -2.76
CA ILE A 139 -14.89 -7.82 -4.02
C ILE A 139 -16.33 -7.28 -4.08
N GLU A 140 -17.28 -8.05 -3.62
CA GLU A 140 -18.71 -7.71 -3.60
C GLU A 140 -19.06 -6.51 -2.71
N ASP A 141 -18.18 -6.13 -1.79
CA ASP A 141 -18.36 -4.97 -0.91
C ASP A 141 -17.85 -3.66 -1.54
N LEU A 142 -17.13 -3.74 -2.66
CA LEU A 142 -16.50 -2.61 -3.32
C LEU A 142 -17.40 -2.01 -4.41
N ASP A 143 -17.21 -0.70 -4.64
CA ASP A 143 -17.87 0.06 -5.70
C ASP A 143 -17.50 -0.48 -7.10
N ASN A 144 -18.49 -0.66 -7.98
CA ASN A 144 -18.27 -1.28 -9.30
C ASN A 144 -17.43 -0.39 -10.24
N ASN A 145 -17.57 0.92 -10.18
CA ASN A 145 -16.79 1.82 -11.03
C ASN A 145 -15.33 1.84 -10.57
N PHE A 146 -15.11 1.89 -9.26
CA PHE A 146 -13.78 1.73 -8.67
C PHE A 146 -13.13 0.40 -9.07
N LEU A 147 -13.86 -0.72 -8.97
CA LEU A 147 -13.40 -2.03 -9.38
C LEU A 147 -12.97 -2.10 -10.85
N ASN A 148 -13.67 -1.37 -11.72
CA ASN A 148 -13.37 -1.37 -13.15
C ASN A 148 -12.17 -0.49 -13.53
N ILE A 149 -11.89 0.56 -12.75
CA ILE A 149 -10.89 1.57 -13.08
C ILE A 149 -9.60 1.36 -12.28
N CYS A 150 -9.73 1.06 -10.98
CA CYS A 150 -8.61 1.06 -10.06
C CYS A 150 -8.18 -0.34 -9.58
N VAL A 151 -8.91 -1.41 -9.90
CA VAL A 151 -8.63 -2.75 -9.34
C VAL A 151 -8.33 -3.76 -10.44
N ASP A 152 -7.18 -4.42 -10.34
CA ASP A 152 -6.96 -5.69 -11.02
C ASP A 152 -7.77 -6.79 -10.29
N LYS A 153 -8.97 -7.06 -10.82
CA LYS A 153 -9.92 -7.99 -10.19
C LYS A 153 -9.40 -9.42 -10.12
N VAL A 154 -8.53 -9.81 -11.03
CA VAL A 154 -7.96 -11.18 -11.05
C VAL A 154 -6.96 -11.31 -9.91
N LEU A 155 -6.03 -10.37 -9.78
CA LEU A 155 -5.04 -10.38 -8.73
C LEU A 155 -5.68 -10.17 -7.34
N TYR A 156 -6.59 -9.20 -7.23
CA TYR A 156 -7.26 -8.90 -5.96
C TYR A 156 -8.11 -10.08 -5.46
N ALA A 157 -8.81 -10.80 -6.36
CA ALA A 157 -9.67 -11.93 -6.01
C ALA A 157 -8.92 -13.06 -5.28
N HIS A 158 -7.63 -13.22 -5.53
CA HIS A 158 -6.82 -14.22 -4.84
C HIS A 158 -6.68 -13.97 -3.33
N HIS A 159 -6.86 -12.73 -2.89
CA HIS A 159 -6.65 -12.30 -1.51
C HIS A 159 -7.88 -11.68 -0.85
N ALA A 160 -8.97 -11.48 -1.63
CA ALA A 160 -10.22 -10.94 -1.10
C ALA A 160 -10.76 -11.82 0.03
N GLY A 161 -10.94 -11.23 1.21
CA GLY A 161 -11.39 -11.93 2.42
C GLY A 161 -10.31 -12.65 3.22
N ASP A 162 -9.06 -12.69 2.75
CA ASP A 162 -7.93 -13.26 3.49
C ASP A 162 -7.41 -12.30 4.57
N TYR A 163 -6.81 -12.85 5.60
CA TYR A 163 -6.08 -12.05 6.58
C TYR A 163 -4.72 -11.61 6.04
N VAL A 164 -4.36 -10.36 6.29
CA VAL A 164 -3.04 -9.81 5.92
C VAL A 164 -1.89 -10.46 6.68
N LYS A 165 -2.18 -11.04 7.84
CA LYS A 165 -1.24 -11.80 8.68
C LYS A 165 -1.87 -13.07 9.19
N ASN A 166 -1.13 -14.18 9.18
CA ASN A 166 -1.54 -15.41 9.81
C ASN A 166 -1.85 -15.24 11.31
N ALA A 167 -1.16 -14.30 11.98
CA ALA A 167 -1.42 -13.98 13.38
C ALA A 167 -2.84 -13.43 13.65
N TYR A 168 -3.51 -12.91 12.66
CA TYR A 168 -4.89 -12.40 12.77
C TYR A 168 -5.94 -13.46 12.44
N ASP A 169 -5.54 -14.51 11.74
CA ASP A 169 -6.44 -15.59 11.33
C ASP A 169 -6.71 -16.54 12.51
N PRO A 170 -7.98 -16.71 12.95
CA PRO A 170 -8.37 -17.67 13.97
C PRO A 170 -7.93 -19.10 13.66
N LYS A 171 -7.71 -19.45 12.41
CA LYS A 171 -7.17 -20.75 11.98
C LYS A 171 -5.81 -21.05 12.61
N PHE A 172 -4.98 -20.03 12.83
CA PHE A 172 -3.64 -20.16 13.43
C PHE A 172 -3.58 -19.64 14.87
N ASN A 173 -4.64 -19.00 15.36
CA ASN A 173 -4.69 -18.37 16.67
C ASN A 173 -6.01 -18.66 17.39
N ALA A 174 -6.39 -19.95 17.45
CA ALA A 174 -7.60 -20.37 18.12
C ALA A 174 -7.45 -20.20 19.65
N ASP A 175 -8.46 -19.62 20.28
CA ASP A 175 -8.53 -19.39 21.73
C ASP A 175 -7.30 -18.65 22.32
N GLY A 176 -6.64 -17.82 21.51
CA GLY A 176 -5.43 -17.11 21.92
C GLY A 176 -4.16 -17.96 21.95
N VAL A 177 -4.22 -19.18 21.43
CA VAL A 177 -3.06 -20.09 21.32
C VAL A 177 -2.53 -20.06 19.90
N TRP A 178 -1.31 -19.53 19.74
CA TRP A 178 -0.64 -19.42 18.46
C TRP A 178 -0.07 -20.76 17.98
N ASP A 179 -0.58 -21.26 16.84
CA ASP A 179 -0.01 -22.44 16.15
C ASP A 179 1.07 -22.01 15.16
N LYS A 180 2.28 -21.83 15.69
CA LYS A 180 3.45 -21.47 14.88
C LYS A 180 3.75 -22.51 13.79
N ALA A 181 3.60 -23.80 14.07
CA ALA A 181 3.97 -24.88 13.14
C ALA A 181 3.01 -24.93 11.93
N ALA A 182 1.73 -24.61 12.13
CA ALA A 182 0.77 -24.49 11.04
C ALA A 182 1.02 -23.21 10.24
N SER A 183 1.26 -22.10 10.92
CA SER A 183 1.55 -20.82 10.27
C SER A 183 2.84 -20.82 9.43
N ASP A 184 3.92 -21.44 9.92
CA ASP A 184 5.20 -21.54 9.19
C ASP A 184 5.08 -22.37 7.89
N LYS A 185 4.02 -23.13 7.74
CA LYS A 185 3.73 -23.91 6.51
C LYS A 185 2.77 -23.21 5.55
N ALA A 186 2.12 -22.17 6.00
CA ALA A 186 1.18 -21.38 5.21
C ALA A 186 1.87 -20.13 4.70
N GLU A 187 1.37 -19.62 3.58
CA GLU A 187 1.77 -18.31 3.10
C GLU A 187 1.29 -17.22 4.08
N ASP A 188 2.19 -16.31 4.43
CA ASP A 188 1.87 -15.12 5.22
C ASP A 188 2.16 -13.89 4.35
N LEU A 189 1.12 -13.20 3.92
CA LEU A 189 1.23 -12.04 3.03
C LEU A 189 2.10 -10.94 3.62
N ASN A 190 2.09 -10.77 4.93
CA ASN A 190 2.97 -9.77 5.57
C ASN A 190 4.46 -10.15 5.45
N VAL A 191 4.78 -11.44 5.41
CA VAL A 191 6.16 -11.91 5.17
C VAL A 191 6.53 -11.75 3.70
N VAL A 192 5.63 -12.10 2.79
CA VAL A 192 5.85 -11.93 1.34
C VAL A 192 6.12 -10.48 0.98
N LEU A 193 5.45 -9.53 1.63
CA LEU A 193 5.67 -8.10 1.41
C LEU A 193 7.00 -7.58 1.95
N CYS A 194 7.59 -8.27 2.94
CA CYS A 194 8.88 -7.89 3.51
C CYS A 194 10.07 -8.51 2.77
N MET A 195 9.83 -9.40 1.83
CA MET A 195 10.86 -10.07 1.01
C MET A 195 11.14 -9.33 -0.28
#